data_0e98b8ef63619ecd69cd82d34bcad45b
#
_entry.id   0e98b8ef63619ecd69cd82d34bcad45b
#
_cell.length_a   1.000
_cell.length_b   1.000
_cell.length_c   1.000
_cell.angle_alpha   90.00
_cell.angle_beta   90.00
_cell.angle_gamma   90.00
#
_symmetry.space_group_name_H-M   'P 1'
#
loop_
_entity.id
_entity.type
_entity.pdbx_description
1 polymer ?
#
loop_
_entity_poly.entity_id
_entity_poly.type
_entity_poly.pdbx_seq_one_letter_code
_entity_poly.pdbx_strand_id
1 'polypeptide(L)'
;MEVLMYCCCGLDVHRDLIEACILRGEGLEPEIIRESFGTTKPELKRLTLWLSKNDCFSVAMESTGVYWKPIFETLELSSEYLEQIWVVNANHMRNLPGRKSDVRDAEWIATLLRHGLLEKSFVPPAPIRDLRECSRLHRSFVQERCRYVNRLEKFLQAHGFKFSSVMKDILSVSGRKLLNILRDTGSLTPLDVAENCRRLRRSPEEISAAVCGNLTVAEQRLLKQLLHKIDSCREDIDSILADLRLLSQQFQEQLAIIDSVPGFDEESSIEIIAEISAAPQDHFSSGEKLCHWAGVTPRNDESAGKVKSRKTLHGNPYVKSILCQAAWAAVKVRNSPFHDWFWSHQHKLGQKKAIIAVCRKLLMLIYLLLQTKQYYQPPKKVA
;
A
#
# COMPACT_ATOMS: atom_id res chain seq x y z
N MET A 1 -18.59 21.32 -26.30
CA MET A 1 -18.63 20.07 -25.48
C MET A 1 -20.05 19.98 -24.92
N GLU A 2 -20.59 18.80 -24.82
CA GLU A 2 -21.88 18.57 -24.20
C GLU A 2 -21.80 18.81 -22.68
N VAL A 3 -22.84 19.41 -22.12
CA VAL A 3 -22.96 19.65 -20.68
C VAL A 3 -23.69 18.48 -20.07
N LEU A 4 -23.01 17.71 -19.21
CA LEU A 4 -23.56 16.54 -18.55
C LEU A 4 -24.14 16.83 -17.15
N MET A 5 -23.64 17.91 -16.50
CA MET A 5 -24.10 18.29 -15.15
C MET A 5 -24.54 19.77 -15.16
N TYR A 6 -25.79 20.01 -14.75
CA TYR A 6 -26.37 21.35 -14.64
C TYR A 6 -25.70 22.19 -13.55
N CYS A 7 -25.42 21.59 -12.39
CA CYS A 7 -24.77 22.21 -11.25
C CYS A 7 -23.67 21.31 -10.69
N CYS A 8 -22.44 21.80 -10.59
CA CYS A 8 -21.32 21.04 -10.04
C CYS A 8 -20.28 21.96 -9.44
N CYS A 9 -19.51 21.44 -8.51
CA CYS A 9 -18.46 22.17 -7.78
C CYS A 9 -17.09 21.52 -7.98
N GLY A 10 -16.09 22.34 -8.26
CA GLY A 10 -14.67 21.97 -8.17
C GLY A 10 -14.05 22.55 -6.90
N LEU A 11 -13.25 21.75 -6.22
CA LEU A 11 -12.47 22.16 -5.04
C LEU A 11 -10.98 22.04 -5.34
N ASP A 12 -10.29 23.15 -5.26
CA ASP A 12 -8.83 23.19 -5.21
C ASP A 12 -8.39 23.18 -3.74
N VAL A 13 -7.68 22.12 -3.36
CA VAL A 13 -7.41 21.78 -1.95
C VAL A 13 -5.96 22.01 -1.62
N HIS A 14 -5.71 22.96 -0.72
CA HIS A 14 -4.42 23.22 -0.10
C HIS A 14 -4.40 22.82 1.38
N ARG A 15 -3.26 23.00 2.02
CA ARG A 15 -3.08 22.67 3.44
C ARG A 15 -4.04 23.45 4.36
N ASP A 16 -4.18 24.74 4.14
CA ASP A 16 -4.89 25.66 5.06
C ASP A 16 -6.07 26.37 4.36
N LEU A 17 -6.27 26.13 3.06
CA LEU A 17 -7.24 26.83 2.21
C LEU A 17 -7.91 25.86 1.23
N ILE A 18 -9.18 26.06 0.99
CA ILE A 18 -9.97 25.40 -0.05
C ILE A 18 -10.59 26.50 -0.91
N GLU A 19 -10.23 26.53 -2.18
CA GLU A 19 -10.91 27.34 -3.18
C GLU A 19 -12.02 26.52 -3.81
N ALA A 20 -13.27 27.02 -3.72
CA ALA A 20 -14.45 26.34 -4.25
C ALA A 20 -15.05 27.16 -5.41
N CYS A 21 -15.44 26.46 -6.46
CA CYS A 21 -16.09 27.06 -7.62
C CYS A 21 -17.29 26.21 -8.05
N ILE A 22 -18.50 26.78 -7.98
CA ILE A 22 -19.70 26.17 -8.53
C ILE A 22 -19.94 26.74 -9.93
N LEU A 23 -20.24 25.82 -10.86
CA LEU A 23 -20.73 26.16 -12.21
C LEU A 23 -22.20 25.69 -12.32
N ARG A 24 -23.11 26.61 -12.66
CA ARG A 24 -24.55 26.36 -12.75
C ARG A 24 -25.11 26.84 -14.09
N GLY A 25 -26.06 26.10 -14.67
CA GLY A 25 -26.78 26.46 -15.89
C GLY A 25 -26.57 25.49 -17.04
N GLU A 26 -27.39 25.55 -18.09
CA GLU A 26 -27.37 24.63 -19.25
C GLU A 26 -26.45 25.10 -20.39
N GLY A 27 -26.10 26.39 -20.43
CA GLY A 27 -25.36 26.99 -21.52
C GLY A 27 -23.85 26.79 -21.46
N LEU A 28 -23.18 27.26 -22.51
CA LEU A 28 -21.70 27.28 -22.56
C LEU A 28 -21.09 28.31 -21.59
N GLU A 29 -21.87 29.30 -21.19
CA GLU A 29 -21.50 30.31 -20.20
C GLU A 29 -22.32 30.07 -18.92
N PRO A 30 -21.81 29.24 -17.97
CA PRO A 30 -22.49 29.00 -16.72
C PRO A 30 -22.40 30.20 -15.77
N GLU A 31 -23.36 30.31 -14.86
CA GLU A 31 -23.18 31.12 -13.67
C GLU A 31 -22.01 30.56 -12.84
N ILE A 32 -21.12 31.46 -12.39
CA ILE A 32 -19.92 31.08 -11.65
C ILE A 32 -20.01 31.66 -10.23
N ILE A 33 -20.09 30.77 -9.24
CA ILE A 33 -20.15 31.15 -7.83
C ILE A 33 -18.88 30.67 -7.16
N ARG A 34 -18.12 31.56 -6.52
CA ARG A 34 -16.84 31.23 -5.88
C ARG A 34 -16.87 31.58 -4.40
N GLU A 35 -16.26 30.76 -3.59
CA GLU A 35 -16.03 31.02 -2.18
C GLU A 35 -14.76 30.30 -1.69
N SER A 36 -14.12 30.87 -0.67
CA SER A 36 -12.92 30.29 -0.05
C SER A 36 -13.24 29.86 1.36
N PHE A 37 -12.68 28.71 1.76
CA PHE A 37 -12.90 28.10 3.06
C PHE A 37 -11.56 27.71 3.69
N GLY A 38 -11.49 27.75 5.03
CA GLY A 38 -10.41 27.11 5.76
C GLY A 38 -10.58 25.57 5.80
N THR A 39 -9.57 24.87 6.31
CA THR A 39 -9.57 23.40 6.43
C THR A 39 -9.96 22.90 7.82
N THR A 40 -10.39 23.78 8.72
CA THR A 40 -10.86 23.40 10.06
C THR A 40 -12.26 22.79 10.02
N LYS A 41 -12.60 21.95 11.00
CA LYS A 41 -13.92 21.30 11.07
C LYS A 41 -15.11 22.27 10.95
N PRO A 42 -15.11 23.46 11.60
CA PRO A 42 -16.17 24.45 11.40
C PRO A 42 -16.25 24.97 9.94
N GLU A 43 -15.11 25.21 9.31
CA GLU A 43 -15.05 25.68 7.92
C GLU A 43 -15.51 24.60 6.94
N LEU A 44 -15.18 23.32 7.18
CA LEU A 44 -15.70 22.22 6.37
C LEU A 44 -17.22 22.10 6.48
N LYS A 45 -17.80 22.31 7.67
CA LYS A 45 -19.27 22.42 7.84
C LYS A 45 -19.83 23.61 7.09
N ARG A 46 -19.16 24.76 7.10
CA ARG A 46 -19.55 25.95 6.31
C ARG A 46 -19.54 25.64 4.81
N LEU A 47 -18.54 24.94 4.31
CA LEU A 47 -18.48 24.47 2.92
C LEU A 47 -19.70 23.58 2.58
N THR A 48 -20.02 22.61 3.44
CA THR A 48 -21.19 21.72 3.23
C THR A 48 -22.51 22.51 3.16
N LEU A 49 -22.69 23.46 4.09
CA LEU A 49 -23.89 24.34 4.08
C LEU A 49 -23.93 25.25 2.86
N TRP A 50 -22.78 25.74 2.38
CA TRP A 50 -22.73 26.54 1.19
C TRP A 50 -23.07 25.74 -0.08
N LEU A 51 -22.60 24.50 -0.19
CA LEU A 51 -22.99 23.60 -1.27
C LEU A 51 -24.50 23.34 -1.27
N SER A 52 -25.07 23.02 -0.10
CA SER A 52 -26.52 22.80 0.06
C SER A 52 -27.35 24.02 -0.29
N LYS A 53 -26.96 25.22 0.16
CA LYS A 53 -27.65 26.50 -0.18
C LYS A 53 -27.64 26.82 -1.66
N ASN A 54 -26.67 26.29 -2.39
CA ASN A 54 -26.54 26.47 -3.82
C ASN A 54 -27.08 25.27 -4.63
N ASP A 55 -27.79 24.33 -4.02
CA ASP A 55 -28.33 23.12 -4.67
C ASP A 55 -27.26 22.37 -5.48
N CYS A 56 -26.02 22.34 -4.97
CA CYS A 56 -24.90 21.71 -5.64
C CYS A 56 -24.61 20.33 -5.01
N PHE A 57 -25.01 19.26 -5.71
CA PHE A 57 -24.95 17.88 -5.22
C PHE A 57 -23.79 17.07 -5.81
N SER A 58 -23.02 17.65 -6.73
CA SER A 58 -21.87 17.00 -7.38
C SER A 58 -20.59 17.79 -7.15
N VAL A 59 -19.60 17.16 -6.52
CA VAL A 59 -18.36 17.80 -6.11
C VAL A 59 -17.16 16.98 -6.60
N ALA A 60 -16.14 17.66 -7.14
CA ALA A 60 -14.85 17.04 -7.45
C ALA A 60 -13.70 17.78 -6.76
N MET A 61 -12.69 17.02 -6.31
CA MET A 61 -11.48 17.55 -5.70
C MET A 61 -10.23 16.79 -6.15
N GLU A 62 -9.09 17.48 -6.19
CA GLU A 62 -7.82 16.83 -6.50
C GLU A 62 -7.26 16.04 -5.31
N SER A 63 -6.67 14.86 -5.59
CA SER A 63 -6.07 13.98 -4.58
C SER A 63 -4.66 14.44 -4.17
N THR A 64 -4.47 15.73 -3.89
CA THR A 64 -3.17 16.27 -3.49
C THR A 64 -2.81 15.92 -2.05
N GLY A 65 -1.77 15.12 -1.87
CA GLY A 65 -1.28 14.70 -0.55
C GLY A 65 -2.34 14.00 0.28
N VAL A 66 -2.52 14.47 1.52
CA VAL A 66 -3.52 13.96 2.48
C VAL A 66 -4.66 14.96 2.74
N TYR A 67 -4.57 16.17 2.20
CA TYR A 67 -5.43 17.29 2.56
C TYR A 67 -6.88 17.12 2.11
N TRP A 68 -7.13 16.33 1.07
CA TRP A 68 -8.47 16.01 0.59
C TRP A 68 -9.28 15.08 1.52
N LYS A 69 -8.60 14.27 2.36
CA LYS A 69 -9.26 13.26 3.21
C LYS A 69 -10.31 13.85 4.16
N PRO A 70 -9.98 14.83 5.04
CA PRO A 70 -10.96 15.39 5.97
C PRO A 70 -12.12 16.09 5.26
N ILE A 71 -11.90 16.64 4.06
CA ILE A 71 -12.94 17.23 3.24
C ILE A 71 -13.88 16.14 2.71
N PHE A 72 -13.31 15.10 2.11
CA PHE A 72 -14.08 13.95 1.60
C PHE A 72 -14.93 13.31 2.69
N GLU A 73 -14.36 13.06 3.88
CA GLU A 73 -15.07 12.48 5.02
C GLU A 73 -16.21 13.36 5.51
N THR A 74 -16.00 14.68 5.58
CA THR A 74 -17.05 15.62 5.98
C THR A 74 -18.19 15.66 4.96
N LEU A 75 -17.86 15.65 3.68
CA LEU A 75 -18.87 15.62 2.60
C LEU A 75 -19.60 14.28 2.57
N GLU A 76 -18.91 13.16 2.75
CA GLU A 76 -19.50 11.82 2.80
C GLU A 76 -20.48 11.67 3.97
N LEU A 77 -20.17 12.21 5.15
CA LEU A 77 -21.10 12.24 6.29
C LEU A 77 -22.33 13.10 6.03
N SER A 78 -22.27 13.98 5.06
CA SER A 78 -23.38 14.85 4.64
C SER A 78 -24.09 14.31 3.38
N SER A 79 -23.93 13.02 3.09
CA SER A 79 -24.40 12.36 1.86
C SER A 79 -25.92 12.34 1.68
N GLU A 80 -26.72 12.72 2.69
CA GLU A 80 -28.16 12.98 2.51
C GLU A 80 -28.45 14.06 1.44
N TYR A 81 -27.46 14.93 1.16
CA TYR A 81 -27.56 16.04 0.21
C TYR A 81 -26.63 15.90 -1.00
N LEU A 82 -25.59 15.06 -0.93
CA LEU A 82 -24.57 14.96 -1.99
C LEU A 82 -24.69 13.65 -2.75
N GLU A 83 -24.99 13.74 -4.05
CA GLU A 83 -25.13 12.58 -4.93
C GLU A 83 -23.76 12.03 -5.37
N GLN A 84 -22.80 12.92 -5.59
CA GLN A 84 -21.49 12.55 -6.15
C GLN A 84 -20.35 13.32 -5.51
N ILE A 85 -19.43 12.59 -4.89
CA ILE A 85 -18.16 13.12 -4.39
C ILE A 85 -17.02 12.42 -5.13
N TRP A 86 -16.27 13.17 -5.93
CA TRP A 86 -15.19 12.65 -6.75
C TRP A 86 -13.84 13.12 -6.23
N VAL A 87 -12.95 12.20 -5.98
CA VAL A 87 -11.51 12.47 -5.80
C VAL A 87 -10.84 12.10 -7.11
N VAL A 88 -10.06 13.01 -7.67
CA VAL A 88 -9.46 12.84 -9.00
C VAL A 88 -7.95 12.95 -8.94
N ASN A 89 -7.28 12.21 -9.82
CA ASN A 89 -5.81 12.20 -9.85
C ASN A 89 -5.26 13.40 -10.63
N ALA A 90 -4.37 14.18 -9.98
CA ALA A 90 -3.69 15.31 -10.56
C ALA A 90 -2.99 15.01 -11.90
N ASN A 91 -2.37 13.82 -12.02
CA ASN A 91 -1.68 13.42 -13.26
C ASN A 91 -2.66 13.18 -14.41
N HIS A 92 -3.88 12.72 -14.13
CA HIS A 92 -4.91 12.58 -15.15
C HIS A 92 -5.33 13.95 -15.69
N MET A 93 -5.62 14.89 -14.79
CA MET A 93 -6.03 16.25 -15.16
C MET A 93 -4.96 17.02 -15.96
N ARG A 94 -3.67 16.84 -15.63
CA ARG A 94 -2.56 17.49 -16.36
C ARG A 94 -2.42 17.03 -17.80
N ASN A 95 -2.90 15.84 -18.13
CA ASN A 95 -2.83 15.26 -19.47
C ASN A 95 -4.05 15.60 -20.34
N LEU A 96 -5.07 16.25 -19.80
CA LEU A 96 -6.24 16.67 -20.55
C LEU A 96 -5.91 17.92 -21.40
N PRO A 97 -6.31 17.95 -22.68
CA PRO A 97 -6.09 19.10 -23.55
C PRO A 97 -6.91 20.29 -23.07
N GLY A 98 -6.28 21.36 -22.72
CA GLY A 98 -6.88 22.61 -22.29
C GLY A 98 -5.82 23.65 -21.95
N ARG A 99 -6.13 24.93 -22.10
CA ARG A 99 -5.23 26.00 -21.70
C ARG A 99 -5.16 26.06 -20.18
N LYS A 100 -3.98 25.86 -19.61
CA LYS A 100 -3.61 26.42 -18.31
C LYS A 100 -3.53 27.94 -18.51
N SER A 101 -4.64 28.62 -18.51
CA SER A 101 -4.69 30.06 -18.22
C SER A 101 -4.77 30.18 -16.70
N ASP A 102 -4.50 31.37 -16.15
CA ASP A 102 -4.64 31.75 -14.73
C ASP A 102 -6.09 31.58 -14.17
N VAL A 103 -6.87 30.69 -14.77
CA VAL A 103 -8.17 30.23 -14.29
C VAL A 103 -7.88 29.43 -13.05
N ARG A 104 -8.47 29.80 -11.95
CA ARG A 104 -8.34 29.17 -10.66
C ARG A 104 -8.55 27.66 -10.83
N ASP A 105 -7.66 26.85 -10.27
CA ASP A 105 -7.67 25.39 -10.46
C ASP A 105 -9.03 24.77 -10.08
N ALA A 106 -9.76 25.34 -9.11
CA ALA A 106 -11.13 24.95 -8.75
C ALA A 106 -12.14 25.07 -9.91
N GLU A 107 -12.10 26.17 -10.69
CA GLU A 107 -12.99 26.35 -11.86
C GLU A 107 -12.67 25.36 -12.98
N TRP A 108 -11.39 25.04 -13.17
CA TRP A 108 -10.98 24.02 -14.12
C TRP A 108 -11.48 22.62 -13.72
N ILE A 109 -11.37 22.26 -12.43
CA ILE A 109 -11.92 21.02 -11.90
C ILE A 109 -13.43 20.95 -12.12
N ALA A 110 -14.16 22.05 -11.81
CA ALA A 110 -15.60 22.14 -12.03
C ALA A 110 -15.96 22.01 -13.52
N THR A 111 -15.18 22.64 -14.41
CA THR A 111 -15.39 22.54 -15.87
C THR A 111 -15.19 21.13 -16.37
N LEU A 112 -14.15 20.45 -15.95
CA LEU A 112 -13.90 19.06 -16.33
C LEU A 112 -14.99 18.13 -15.80
N LEU A 113 -15.44 18.34 -14.56
CA LEU A 113 -16.53 17.57 -13.96
C LEU A 113 -17.84 17.76 -14.76
N ARG A 114 -18.16 19.04 -15.07
CA ARG A 114 -19.35 19.43 -15.83
C ARG A 114 -19.48 18.70 -17.17
N HIS A 115 -18.35 18.47 -17.83
CA HIS A 115 -18.29 17.84 -19.14
C HIS A 115 -17.99 16.32 -19.08
N GLY A 116 -17.96 15.71 -17.88
CA GLY A 116 -17.70 14.27 -17.71
C GLY A 116 -16.29 13.83 -18.12
N LEU A 117 -15.32 14.75 -18.09
CA LEU A 117 -13.93 14.50 -18.51
C LEU A 117 -13.04 13.99 -17.36
N LEU A 118 -13.58 13.90 -16.15
CA LEU A 118 -12.84 13.41 -14.99
C LEU A 118 -13.00 11.90 -14.83
N GLU A 119 -11.95 11.26 -14.35
CA GLU A 119 -12.00 9.88 -13.89
C GLU A 119 -11.92 9.83 -12.36
N LYS A 120 -12.93 9.20 -11.74
CA LYS A 120 -13.00 9.05 -10.29
C LYS A 120 -11.89 8.12 -9.80
N SER A 121 -11.09 8.58 -8.84
CA SER A 121 -10.14 7.74 -8.12
C SER A 121 -10.88 6.80 -7.17
N PHE A 122 -10.33 5.61 -6.97
CA PHE A 122 -10.85 4.67 -5.99
C PHE A 122 -10.59 5.17 -4.56
N VAL A 123 -11.66 5.53 -3.87
CA VAL A 123 -11.68 5.79 -2.42
C VAL A 123 -12.52 4.70 -1.78
N PRO A 124 -11.97 3.86 -0.89
CA PRO A 124 -12.74 2.77 -0.28
C PRO A 124 -13.73 3.29 0.77
N PRO A 125 -14.74 2.47 1.13
CA PRO A 125 -15.66 2.77 2.23
C PRO A 125 -14.93 2.99 3.56
N ALA A 126 -15.55 3.72 4.50
CA ALA A 126 -14.95 4.10 5.78
C ALA A 126 -14.30 2.93 6.54
N PRO A 127 -14.93 1.75 6.73
CA PRO A 127 -14.30 0.63 7.45
C PRO A 127 -13.03 0.10 6.77
N ILE A 128 -12.98 0.18 5.44
CA ILE A 128 -11.79 -0.20 4.67
C ILE A 128 -10.71 0.90 4.73
N ARG A 129 -11.10 2.19 4.86
CA ARG A 129 -10.13 3.28 5.05
C ARG A 129 -9.40 3.13 6.38
N ASP A 130 -10.12 2.82 7.46
CA ASP A 130 -9.54 2.59 8.79
C ASP A 130 -8.57 1.39 8.76
N LEU A 131 -9.02 0.29 8.17
CA LEU A 131 -8.17 -0.90 7.99
C LEU A 131 -6.92 -0.59 7.14
N ARG A 132 -7.06 0.22 6.09
CA ARG A 132 -5.95 0.65 5.22
C ARG A 132 -4.94 1.52 5.96
N GLU A 133 -5.37 2.46 6.77
CA GLU A 133 -4.45 3.31 7.56
C GLU A 133 -3.67 2.49 8.57
N CYS A 134 -4.35 1.60 9.28
CA CYS A 134 -3.75 0.66 10.22
C CYS A 134 -2.74 -0.27 9.51
N SER A 135 -3.10 -0.88 8.37
CA SER A 135 -2.23 -1.75 7.56
C SER A 135 -0.98 -1.03 7.06
N ARG A 136 -1.11 0.22 6.61
CA ARG A 136 0.02 1.02 6.15
C ARG A 136 0.94 1.43 7.30
N LEU A 137 0.39 1.70 8.49
CA LEU A 137 1.17 1.98 9.69
C LEU A 137 1.94 0.73 10.14
N HIS A 138 1.30 -0.44 10.19
CA HIS A 138 1.95 -1.73 10.44
C HIS A 138 3.16 -1.93 9.53
N ARG A 139 2.96 -1.75 8.24
CA ARG A 139 4.04 -1.84 7.25
C ARG A 139 5.18 -0.84 7.49
N SER A 140 4.86 0.39 7.93
CA SER A 140 5.87 1.38 8.28
C SER A 140 6.75 0.90 9.44
N PHE A 141 6.15 0.35 10.49
CA PHE A 141 6.88 -0.21 11.64
C PHE A 141 7.76 -1.41 11.26
N VAL A 142 7.24 -2.30 10.41
CA VAL A 142 8.05 -3.41 9.85
C VAL A 142 9.27 -2.88 9.09
N GLN A 143 9.10 -1.84 8.26
CA GLN A 143 10.22 -1.22 7.55
C GLN A 143 11.21 -0.52 8.49
N GLU A 144 10.74 0.14 9.54
CA GLU A 144 11.59 0.76 10.56
C GLU A 144 12.42 -0.28 11.30
N ARG A 145 11.79 -1.37 11.72
CA ARG A 145 12.51 -2.50 12.33
C ARG A 145 13.62 -3.01 11.39
N CYS A 146 13.32 -3.21 10.11
CA CYS A 146 14.33 -3.62 9.13
C CYS A 146 15.50 -2.62 9.03
N ARG A 147 15.21 -1.30 9.06
CA ARG A 147 16.27 -0.27 9.06
C ARG A 147 17.16 -0.37 10.30
N TYR A 148 16.59 -0.62 11.49
CA TYR A 148 17.36 -0.78 12.71
C TYR A 148 18.16 -2.09 12.71
N VAL A 149 17.64 -3.19 12.19
CA VAL A 149 18.39 -4.44 12.00
C VAL A 149 19.60 -4.22 11.07
N ASN A 150 19.41 -3.51 9.95
CA ASN A 150 20.51 -3.18 9.05
C ASN A 150 21.55 -2.25 9.70
N ARG A 151 21.13 -1.31 10.58
CA ARG A 151 22.05 -0.48 11.36
C ARG A 151 22.82 -1.31 12.37
N LEU A 152 22.18 -2.24 13.06
CA LEU A 152 22.82 -3.18 13.97
C LEU A 152 23.87 -4.02 13.24
N GLU A 153 23.54 -4.56 12.07
CA GLU A 153 24.49 -5.35 11.29
C GLU A 153 25.71 -4.52 10.87
N LYS A 154 25.51 -3.30 10.38
CA LYS A 154 26.60 -2.37 10.04
C LYS A 154 27.46 -2.05 11.27
N PHE A 155 26.84 -1.81 12.41
CA PHE A 155 27.56 -1.58 13.67
C PHE A 155 28.43 -2.78 14.04
N LEU A 156 27.86 -3.99 14.04
CA LEU A 156 28.58 -5.21 14.37
C LEU A 156 29.78 -5.43 13.42
N GLN A 157 29.55 -5.28 12.10
CA GLN A 157 30.64 -5.44 11.11
C GLN A 157 31.75 -4.39 11.28
N ALA A 158 31.41 -3.14 11.59
CA ALA A 158 32.38 -2.07 11.81
C ALA A 158 33.30 -2.34 13.02
N HIS A 159 32.80 -3.13 13.99
CA HIS A 159 33.56 -3.50 15.20
C HIS A 159 34.10 -4.95 15.15
N GLY A 160 34.15 -5.57 13.96
CA GLY A 160 34.77 -6.87 13.74
C GLY A 160 33.86 -8.08 13.99
N PHE A 161 32.60 -7.88 14.38
CA PHE A 161 31.66 -8.96 14.65
C PHE A 161 30.88 -9.34 13.37
N LYS A 162 31.14 -10.54 12.83
CA LYS A 162 30.57 -11.00 11.53
C LYS A 162 29.41 -11.97 11.73
N PHE A 163 28.39 -11.59 12.49
CA PHE A 163 27.23 -12.43 12.78
C PHE A 163 26.55 -12.97 11.52
N SER A 164 26.32 -12.14 10.51
CA SER A 164 25.64 -12.53 9.26
C SER A 164 26.41 -13.53 8.40
N SER A 165 27.73 -13.70 8.63
CA SER A 165 28.53 -14.72 7.94
C SER A 165 28.29 -16.13 8.46
N VAL A 166 27.86 -16.27 9.72
CA VAL A 166 27.69 -17.56 10.40
C VAL A 166 26.25 -17.86 10.80
N MET A 167 25.39 -16.85 10.82
CA MET A 167 23.96 -16.95 11.15
C MET A 167 23.12 -16.37 10.04
N LYS A 168 22.06 -17.10 9.62
CA LYS A 168 21.11 -16.62 8.61
C LYS A 168 20.29 -15.42 9.11
N ASP A 169 19.97 -15.43 10.40
CA ASP A 169 19.26 -14.35 11.08
C ASP A 169 19.99 -14.01 12.38
N ILE A 170 20.49 -12.79 12.45
CA ILE A 170 21.25 -12.29 13.62
C ILE A 170 20.35 -12.09 14.84
N LEU A 171 19.04 -12.00 14.66
CA LEU A 171 18.03 -11.90 15.73
C LEU A 171 17.38 -13.25 16.04
N SER A 172 17.87 -14.37 15.47
CA SER A 172 17.47 -15.71 15.87
C SER A 172 17.69 -15.94 17.37
N VAL A 173 17.09 -16.97 17.94
CA VAL A 173 17.22 -17.28 19.38
C VAL A 173 18.68 -17.29 19.84
N SER A 174 19.58 -17.96 19.11
CA SER A 174 21.00 -18.01 19.44
C SER A 174 21.69 -16.64 19.21
N GLY A 175 21.43 -15.99 18.06
CA GLY A 175 21.99 -14.68 17.76
C GLY A 175 21.59 -13.64 18.80
N ARG A 176 20.32 -13.62 19.19
CA ARG A 176 19.81 -12.68 20.21
C ARG A 176 20.44 -12.92 21.59
N LYS A 177 20.66 -14.19 21.99
CA LYS A 177 21.34 -14.49 23.24
C LYS A 177 22.78 -13.95 23.25
N LEU A 178 23.55 -14.20 22.18
CA LEU A 178 24.91 -13.68 22.06
C LEU A 178 24.92 -12.14 22.05
N LEU A 179 23.99 -11.48 21.33
CA LEU A 179 23.87 -10.04 21.33
C LEU A 179 23.52 -9.47 22.72
N ASN A 180 22.70 -10.17 23.50
CA ASN A 180 22.40 -9.77 24.87
C ASN A 180 23.63 -9.92 25.78
N ILE A 181 24.39 -11.01 25.68
CA ILE A 181 25.66 -11.17 26.41
C ILE A 181 26.62 -10.04 26.05
N LEU A 182 26.82 -9.78 24.75
CA LEU A 182 27.70 -8.70 24.29
C LEU A 182 27.23 -7.32 24.78
N ARG A 183 25.92 -7.07 24.83
CA ARG A 183 25.32 -5.86 25.39
C ARG A 183 25.60 -5.71 26.89
N ASP A 184 25.49 -6.80 27.66
CA ASP A 184 25.51 -6.75 29.10
C ASP A 184 26.94 -6.82 29.66
N THR A 185 27.83 -7.62 29.05
CA THR A 185 29.21 -7.81 29.49
C THR A 185 30.24 -6.99 28.70
N GLY A 186 29.90 -6.55 27.48
CA GLY A 186 30.82 -5.94 26.53
C GLY A 186 31.76 -6.94 25.85
N SER A 187 31.63 -8.24 26.10
CA SER A 187 32.52 -9.28 25.60
C SER A 187 31.75 -10.49 25.14
N LEU A 188 32.27 -11.18 24.11
CA LEU A 188 31.84 -12.52 23.70
C LEU A 188 33.02 -13.45 23.70
N THR A 189 32.89 -14.56 24.40
CA THR A 189 33.92 -15.62 24.53
C THR A 189 33.53 -16.88 23.76
N PRO A 190 34.50 -17.79 23.45
CA PRO A 190 34.15 -19.09 22.86
C PRO A 190 33.23 -19.93 23.74
N LEU A 191 33.26 -19.76 25.06
CA LEU A 191 32.38 -20.44 26.00
C LEU A 191 30.92 -20.00 25.78
N ASP A 192 30.66 -18.70 25.65
CA ASP A 192 29.31 -18.14 25.36
C ASP A 192 28.74 -18.72 24.07
N VAL A 193 29.58 -18.89 23.04
CA VAL A 193 29.20 -19.48 21.77
C VAL A 193 28.87 -20.97 21.94
N ALA A 194 29.72 -21.73 22.61
CA ALA A 194 29.53 -23.17 22.82
C ALA A 194 28.23 -23.48 23.60
N GLU A 195 27.86 -22.63 24.55
CA GLU A 195 26.63 -22.79 25.34
C GLU A 195 25.37 -22.41 24.58
N ASN A 196 25.42 -21.39 23.71
CA ASN A 196 24.23 -20.80 23.09
C ASN A 196 24.02 -21.19 21.62
N CYS A 197 24.99 -21.83 20.95
CA CYS A 197 24.97 -22.12 19.51
C CYS A 197 24.97 -23.62 19.16
N ARG A 198 24.55 -24.52 20.07
CA ARG A 198 24.64 -25.99 19.92
C ARG A 198 23.88 -26.59 18.73
N ARG A 199 22.93 -25.88 18.11
CA ARG A 199 22.08 -26.38 17.01
C ARG A 199 22.28 -25.67 15.69
N LEU A 200 23.40 -24.95 15.52
CA LEU A 200 23.67 -24.26 14.26
C LEU A 200 24.41 -25.18 13.28
N ARG A 201 24.29 -24.85 11.98
CA ARG A 201 24.98 -25.64 10.91
C ARG A 201 26.50 -25.48 10.92
N ARG A 202 27.00 -24.34 11.42
CA ARG A 202 28.42 -24.04 11.57
C ARG A 202 28.93 -24.60 12.87
N SER A 203 30.21 -24.96 12.92
CA SER A 203 30.81 -25.43 14.15
C SER A 203 30.97 -24.28 15.18
N PRO A 204 31.02 -24.58 16.48
CA PRO A 204 31.24 -23.55 17.51
C PRO A 204 32.54 -22.78 17.29
N GLU A 205 33.56 -23.42 16.76
CA GLU A 205 34.88 -22.82 16.47
C GLU A 205 34.75 -21.79 15.33
N GLU A 206 34.05 -22.13 14.23
CA GLU A 206 33.78 -21.20 13.12
C GLU A 206 32.97 -20.00 13.59
N ILE A 207 31.98 -20.23 14.44
CA ILE A 207 31.16 -19.14 15.00
C ILE A 207 32.00 -18.28 15.92
N SER A 208 32.75 -18.86 16.81
CA SER A 208 33.63 -18.11 17.73
C SER A 208 34.62 -17.23 16.99
N ALA A 209 35.25 -17.74 15.93
CA ALA A 209 36.17 -16.97 15.10
C ALA A 209 35.50 -15.74 14.43
N ALA A 210 34.21 -15.80 14.20
CA ALA A 210 33.45 -14.73 13.54
C ALA A 210 32.87 -13.69 14.53
N VAL A 211 32.52 -14.10 15.77
CA VAL A 211 31.73 -13.26 16.68
C VAL A 211 32.35 -13.01 18.05
N CYS A 212 33.48 -13.67 18.43
CA CYS A 212 34.13 -13.40 19.70
C CYS A 212 34.96 -12.10 19.62
N GLY A 213 34.91 -11.33 20.68
CA GLY A 213 35.60 -10.05 20.77
C GLY A 213 35.05 -9.18 21.89
N ASN A 214 35.57 -7.96 21.98
CA ASN A 214 35.24 -7.01 23.03
C ASN A 214 34.75 -5.70 22.43
N LEU A 215 33.78 -5.07 23.08
CA LEU A 215 33.30 -3.71 22.83
C LEU A 215 33.83 -2.77 23.92
N THR A 216 34.15 -1.55 23.57
CA THR A 216 34.33 -0.46 24.54
C THR A 216 32.96 -0.14 25.21
N VAL A 217 33.05 0.53 26.38
CA VAL A 217 31.84 0.98 27.09
C VAL A 217 30.92 1.87 26.23
N ALA A 218 31.52 2.69 25.36
CA ALA A 218 30.74 3.54 24.43
C ALA A 218 30.00 2.70 23.38
N GLU A 219 30.70 1.73 22.78
CA GLU A 219 30.11 0.82 21.77
C GLU A 219 29.03 -0.08 22.38
N GLN A 220 29.23 -0.56 23.61
CA GLN A 220 28.24 -1.32 24.36
C GLN A 220 26.94 -0.51 24.58
N ARG A 221 27.08 0.79 24.91
CA ARG A 221 25.92 1.70 25.02
C ARG A 221 25.19 1.87 23.67
N LEU A 222 25.93 1.99 22.57
CA LEU A 222 25.33 2.07 21.23
C LEU A 222 24.60 0.78 20.86
N LEU A 223 25.20 -0.39 21.12
CA LEU A 223 24.56 -1.68 20.93
C LEU A 223 23.24 -1.78 21.71
N LYS A 224 23.25 -1.37 22.99
CA LYS A 224 22.05 -1.33 23.85
C LYS A 224 20.95 -0.49 23.22
N GLN A 225 21.24 0.69 22.68
CA GLN A 225 20.25 1.56 22.02
C GLN A 225 19.70 0.94 20.74
N LEU A 226 20.54 0.30 19.91
CA LEU A 226 20.08 -0.36 18.69
C LEU A 226 19.13 -1.53 19.00
N LEU A 227 19.49 -2.37 19.98
CA LEU A 227 18.65 -3.49 20.40
C LEU A 227 17.32 -3.03 20.99
N HIS A 228 17.34 -1.99 21.84
CA HIS A 228 16.13 -1.39 22.40
C HIS A 228 15.18 -0.88 21.31
N LYS A 229 15.72 -0.20 20.29
CA LYS A 229 14.87 0.27 19.15
C LYS A 229 14.26 -0.86 18.34
N ILE A 230 15.00 -1.96 18.16
CA ILE A 230 14.48 -3.16 17.48
C ILE A 230 13.34 -3.79 18.28
N ASP A 231 13.50 -3.86 19.61
CA ASP A 231 12.48 -4.43 20.51
C ASP A 231 11.24 -3.55 20.55
N SER A 232 11.40 -2.23 20.70
CA SER A 232 10.27 -1.27 20.66
C SER A 232 9.50 -1.38 19.34
N CYS A 233 10.20 -1.43 18.19
CA CYS A 233 9.49 -1.63 16.90
C CYS A 233 8.75 -2.97 16.84
N ARG A 234 9.21 -4.01 17.52
CA ARG A 234 8.52 -5.30 17.58
C ARG A 234 7.23 -5.18 18.39
N GLU A 235 7.29 -4.54 19.56
CA GLU A 235 6.12 -4.28 20.39
C GLU A 235 5.06 -3.47 19.63
N ASP A 236 5.49 -2.42 18.90
CA ASP A 236 4.61 -1.60 18.05
C ASP A 236 3.97 -2.44 16.93
N ILE A 237 4.74 -3.33 16.27
CA ILE A 237 4.23 -4.25 15.24
C ILE A 237 3.19 -5.20 15.83
N ASP A 238 3.49 -5.83 16.98
CA ASP A 238 2.58 -6.79 17.62
C ASP A 238 1.27 -6.09 18.05
N SER A 239 1.36 -4.86 18.57
CA SER A 239 0.19 -4.06 18.95
C SER A 239 -0.69 -3.70 17.75
N ILE A 240 -0.12 -3.14 16.68
CA ILE A 240 -0.89 -2.73 15.51
C ILE A 240 -1.47 -3.94 14.75
N LEU A 241 -0.81 -5.11 14.83
CA LEU A 241 -1.35 -6.36 14.28
C LEU A 241 -2.60 -6.82 15.02
N ALA A 242 -2.65 -6.61 16.34
CA ALA A 242 -3.87 -6.89 17.11
C ALA A 242 -5.03 -5.98 16.70
N ASP A 243 -4.77 -4.68 16.47
CA ASP A 243 -5.76 -3.73 15.97
C ASP A 243 -6.23 -4.10 14.55
N LEU A 244 -5.32 -4.53 13.67
CA LEU A 244 -5.67 -5.02 12.34
C LEU A 244 -6.61 -6.22 12.38
N ARG A 245 -6.36 -7.17 13.26
CA ARG A 245 -7.23 -8.32 13.46
C ARG A 245 -8.62 -7.90 13.95
N LEU A 246 -8.68 -6.96 14.88
CA LEU A 246 -9.95 -6.43 15.39
C LEU A 246 -10.75 -5.74 14.29
N LEU A 247 -10.14 -4.81 13.55
CA LEU A 247 -10.79 -4.07 12.46
C LEU A 247 -11.24 -5.00 11.32
N SER A 248 -10.53 -6.09 11.10
CA SER A 248 -10.81 -7.05 10.02
C SER A 248 -11.89 -8.08 10.36
N GLN A 249 -12.37 -8.15 11.60
CA GLN A 249 -13.39 -9.13 12.03
C GLN A 249 -14.67 -9.10 11.20
N GLN A 250 -15.06 -7.93 10.72
CA GLN A 250 -16.24 -7.78 9.86
C GLN A 250 -16.08 -8.38 8.44
N PHE A 251 -14.86 -8.77 8.04
CA PHE A 251 -14.51 -9.28 6.70
C PHE A 251 -14.08 -10.75 6.71
N GLN A 252 -14.46 -11.53 7.72
CA GLN A 252 -13.98 -12.91 7.93
C GLN A 252 -14.24 -13.84 6.73
N GLU A 253 -15.39 -13.71 6.07
CA GLU A 253 -15.71 -14.49 4.87
C GLU A 253 -14.71 -14.19 3.74
N GLN A 254 -14.45 -12.91 3.47
CA GLN A 254 -13.55 -12.46 2.41
C GLN A 254 -12.09 -12.81 2.73
N LEU A 255 -11.69 -12.70 4.00
CA LEU A 255 -10.37 -13.11 4.46
C LEU A 255 -10.14 -14.60 4.24
N ALA A 256 -11.11 -15.44 4.62
CA ALA A 256 -11.02 -16.87 4.43
C ALA A 256 -10.96 -17.28 2.93
N ILE A 257 -11.65 -16.52 2.06
CA ILE A 257 -11.58 -16.70 0.61
C ILE A 257 -10.15 -16.43 0.12
N ILE A 258 -9.52 -15.33 0.54
CA ILE A 258 -8.19 -14.95 0.08
C ILE A 258 -7.12 -15.88 0.67
N ASP A 259 -7.23 -16.25 1.96
CA ASP A 259 -6.32 -17.16 2.63
C ASP A 259 -6.30 -18.56 1.97
N SER A 260 -7.39 -18.96 1.32
CA SER A 260 -7.44 -20.19 0.52
C SER A 260 -6.53 -20.15 -0.72
N VAL A 261 -6.11 -18.95 -1.19
CA VAL A 261 -5.27 -18.79 -2.38
C VAL A 261 -3.81 -19.06 -2.03
N PRO A 262 -3.10 -19.94 -2.76
CA PRO A 262 -1.70 -20.23 -2.49
C PRO A 262 -0.83 -18.98 -2.45
N GLY A 263 -0.09 -18.80 -1.36
CA GLY A 263 0.83 -17.69 -1.16
C GLY A 263 0.29 -16.55 -0.29
N PHE A 264 -0.98 -16.62 0.09
CA PHE A 264 -1.58 -15.73 1.09
C PHE A 264 -1.63 -16.43 2.45
N ASP A 265 -1.61 -15.63 3.49
CA ASP A 265 -1.82 -15.96 4.90
C ASP A 265 -2.74 -14.90 5.52
N GLU A 266 -3.08 -15.03 6.82
CA GLU A 266 -3.96 -14.10 7.52
C GLU A 266 -3.53 -12.63 7.31
N GLU A 267 -2.25 -12.32 7.54
CA GLU A 267 -1.72 -10.96 7.48
C GLU A 267 -1.80 -10.38 6.06
N SER A 268 -1.32 -11.09 5.08
CA SER A 268 -1.36 -10.66 3.67
C SER A 268 -2.80 -10.58 3.12
N SER A 269 -3.72 -11.41 3.65
CA SER A 269 -5.14 -11.35 3.32
C SER A 269 -5.80 -10.10 3.87
N ILE A 270 -5.48 -9.69 5.10
CA ILE A 270 -5.93 -8.42 5.69
C ILE A 270 -5.36 -7.25 4.88
N GLU A 271 -4.05 -7.25 4.62
CA GLU A 271 -3.38 -6.18 3.88
C GLU A 271 -3.96 -5.99 2.47
N ILE A 272 -4.27 -7.07 1.74
CA ILE A 272 -4.82 -6.95 0.39
C ILE A 272 -6.26 -6.43 0.40
N ILE A 273 -7.13 -6.87 1.33
CA ILE A 273 -8.48 -6.33 1.51
C ILE A 273 -8.43 -4.84 1.85
N ALA A 274 -7.54 -4.42 2.73
CA ALA A 274 -7.35 -3.02 3.08
C ALA A 274 -7.06 -2.14 1.85
N GLU A 275 -6.41 -2.68 0.85
CA GLU A 275 -6.05 -1.94 -0.36
C GLU A 275 -7.08 -2.04 -1.50
N ILE A 276 -7.71 -3.20 -1.73
CA ILE A 276 -8.62 -3.39 -2.88
C ILE A 276 -10.11 -3.38 -2.51
N SER A 277 -10.46 -3.30 -1.22
CA SER A 277 -11.80 -3.50 -0.65
C SER A 277 -12.21 -4.98 -0.55
N ALA A 278 -13.19 -5.24 0.31
CA ALA A 278 -13.82 -6.56 0.47
C ALA A 278 -14.74 -6.93 -0.70
N ALA A 279 -15.21 -5.92 -1.44
CA ALA A 279 -16.05 -6.05 -2.64
C ALA A 279 -15.45 -5.23 -3.80
N PRO A 280 -14.33 -5.67 -4.38
CA PRO A 280 -13.65 -4.89 -5.43
C PRO A 280 -14.49 -4.72 -6.71
N GLN A 281 -15.47 -5.59 -6.96
CA GLN A 281 -16.42 -5.49 -8.10
C GLN A 281 -17.32 -4.25 -8.02
N ASP A 282 -17.54 -3.68 -6.85
CA ASP A 282 -18.35 -2.47 -6.68
C ASP A 282 -17.60 -1.22 -7.15
N HIS A 283 -16.29 -1.32 -7.29
CA HIS A 283 -15.39 -0.21 -7.63
C HIS A 283 -14.69 -0.39 -8.97
N PHE A 284 -14.40 -1.62 -9.34
CA PHE A 284 -13.70 -1.98 -10.58
C PHE A 284 -14.62 -2.88 -11.42
N SER A 285 -14.95 -2.44 -12.62
CA SER A 285 -15.87 -3.18 -13.51
C SER A 285 -15.28 -4.50 -14.03
N SER A 286 -13.98 -4.75 -13.84
CA SER A 286 -13.34 -6.04 -14.15
C SER A 286 -12.03 -6.22 -13.41
N GLY A 287 -11.58 -7.47 -13.31
CA GLY A 287 -10.26 -7.81 -12.74
C GLY A 287 -9.09 -7.20 -13.52
N GLU A 288 -9.25 -6.98 -14.83
CA GLU A 288 -8.25 -6.30 -15.66
C GLU A 288 -8.09 -4.84 -15.25
N LYS A 289 -9.19 -4.13 -14.97
CA LYS A 289 -9.13 -2.73 -14.50
C LYS A 289 -8.50 -2.64 -13.11
N LEU A 290 -8.81 -3.59 -12.22
CA LEU A 290 -8.13 -3.70 -10.93
C LEU A 290 -6.62 -3.94 -11.11
N CYS A 291 -6.22 -4.85 -12.01
CA CYS A 291 -4.81 -5.11 -12.31
C CYS A 291 -4.10 -3.90 -12.91
N HIS A 292 -4.79 -3.12 -13.74
CA HIS A 292 -4.28 -1.88 -14.31
C HIS A 292 -4.05 -0.84 -13.21
N TRP A 293 -5.03 -0.62 -12.35
CA TRP A 293 -4.94 0.27 -11.19
C TRP A 293 -3.82 -0.16 -10.22
N ALA A 294 -3.66 -1.44 -9.96
CA ALA A 294 -2.60 -1.98 -9.12
C ALA A 294 -1.19 -1.87 -9.74
N GLY A 295 -1.10 -1.57 -11.03
CA GLY A 295 0.18 -1.44 -11.75
C GLY A 295 0.90 -2.75 -12.03
N VAL A 296 0.16 -3.86 -12.13
CA VAL A 296 0.72 -5.20 -12.47
C VAL A 296 0.49 -5.58 -13.94
N THR A 297 0.00 -4.65 -14.75
CA THR A 297 -0.12 -4.79 -16.21
C THR A 297 0.96 -3.98 -16.94
N PRO A 298 1.46 -4.44 -18.08
CA PRO A 298 2.36 -3.63 -18.89
C PRO A 298 1.61 -2.42 -19.48
N ARG A 299 2.34 -1.33 -19.71
CA ARG A 299 1.82 -0.21 -20.52
C ARG A 299 1.60 -0.67 -21.95
N ASN A 300 0.51 -0.23 -22.53
CA ASN A 300 0.27 -0.35 -23.96
C ASN A 300 0.79 0.93 -24.65
N ASP A 301 2.11 1.11 -24.63
CA ASP A 301 2.77 2.31 -25.14
C ASP A 301 3.32 1.97 -26.54
N GLU A 302 2.40 2.02 -27.52
CA GLU A 302 2.69 1.70 -28.93
C GLU A 302 2.35 2.91 -29.79
N SER A 303 3.22 3.23 -30.74
CA SER A 303 3.02 4.29 -31.72
C SER A 303 3.54 3.83 -33.08
N ALA A 304 2.67 3.90 -34.07
CA ALA A 304 2.98 3.47 -35.45
C ALA A 304 3.56 2.03 -35.57
N GLY A 305 2.98 1.08 -34.82
CA GLY A 305 3.42 -0.32 -34.78
C GLY A 305 4.72 -0.57 -34.01
N LYS A 306 5.31 0.45 -33.39
CA LYS A 306 6.51 0.31 -32.54
C LYS A 306 6.19 0.42 -31.08
N VAL A 307 6.48 -0.64 -30.32
CA VAL A 307 6.33 -0.64 -28.87
C VAL A 307 7.40 0.24 -28.23
N LYS A 308 7.02 1.39 -27.65
CA LYS A 308 7.91 2.34 -26.98
C LYS A 308 8.34 1.86 -25.60
N SER A 309 7.43 1.26 -24.85
CA SER A 309 7.73 0.76 -23.51
C SER A 309 6.84 -0.43 -23.13
N ARG A 310 7.46 -1.44 -22.52
CA ARG A 310 6.77 -2.58 -21.87
C ARG A 310 6.88 -2.52 -20.34
N LYS A 311 7.25 -1.38 -19.77
CA LYS A 311 7.29 -1.19 -18.32
C LYS A 311 5.87 -1.25 -17.77
N THR A 312 5.72 -1.77 -16.56
CA THR A 312 4.44 -1.72 -15.85
C THR A 312 4.08 -0.28 -15.46
N LEU A 313 2.80 -0.01 -15.32
CA LEU A 313 2.31 1.24 -14.74
C LEU A 313 2.82 1.43 -13.30
N HIS A 314 2.80 2.67 -12.83
CA HIS A 314 3.18 2.94 -11.44
C HIS A 314 2.21 2.25 -10.47
N GLY A 315 0.93 2.43 -10.59
CA GLY A 315 -0.11 1.79 -9.79
C GLY A 315 0.05 1.95 -8.28
N ASN A 316 -0.69 1.14 -7.51
CA ASN A 316 -0.61 1.15 -6.05
C ASN A 316 0.61 0.34 -5.56
N PRO A 317 1.60 0.99 -4.88
CA PRO A 317 2.83 0.33 -4.45
C PRO A 317 2.59 -0.69 -3.32
N TYR A 318 1.55 -0.50 -2.51
CA TYR A 318 1.20 -1.41 -1.42
C TYR A 318 0.68 -2.73 -1.98
N VAL A 319 -0.34 -2.68 -2.83
CA VAL A 319 -0.88 -3.87 -3.53
C VAL A 319 0.22 -4.62 -4.28
N LYS A 320 1.04 -3.90 -5.04
CA LYS A 320 2.13 -4.50 -5.81
C LYS A 320 3.14 -5.24 -4.93
N SER A 321 3.45 -4.68 -3.76
CA SER A 321 4.37 -5.33 -2.82
C SER A 321 3.78 -6.58 -2.18
N ILE A 322 2.52 -6.52 -1.71
CA ILE A 322 1.80 -7.67 -1.14
C ILE A 322 1.74 -8.80 -2.18
N LEU A 323 1.29 -8.48 -3.40
CA LEU A 323 1.23 -9.45 -4.49
C LEU A 323 2.59 -10.05 -4.84
N CYS A 324 3.69 -9.27 -4.79
CA CYS A 324 5.02 -9.81 -5.06
C CYS A 324 5.44 -10.82 -3.98
N GLN A 325 5.14 -10.56 -2.70
CA GLN A 325 5.43 -11.50 -1.61
C GLN A 325 4.59 -12.77 -1.76
N ALA A 326 3.28 -12.63 -1.94
CA ALA A 326 2.36 -13.73 -2.18
C ALA A 326 2.76 -14.56 -3.44
N ALA A 327 3.14 -13.90 -4.53
CA ALA A 327 3.58 -14.57 -5.75
C ALA A 327 4.86 -15.40 -5.51
N TRP A 328 5.85 -14.85 -4.79
CA TRP A 328 7.05 -15.62 -4.43
C TRP A 328 6.76 -16.79 -3.49
N ALA A 329 5.76 -16.70 -2.64
CA ALA A 329 5.29 -17.83 -1.83
C ALA A 329 4.55 -18.86 -2.71
N ALA A 330 3.60 -18.42 -3.55
CA ALA A 330 2.79 -19.26 -4.41
C ALA A 330 3.61 -20.10 -5.40
N VAL A 331 4.67 -19.53 -6.00
CA VAL A 331 5.53 -20.27 -6.95
C VAL A 331 6.43 -21.33 -6.28
N LYS A 332 6.51 -21.34 -4.94
CA LYS A 332 7.20 -22.40 -4.18
C LYS A 332 6.28 -23.56 -3.84
N VAL A 333 4.98 -23.40 -3.91
CA VAL A 333 4.00 -24.45 -3.66
C VAL A 333 4.01 -25.42 -4.83
N ARG A 334 4.60 -26.60 -4.64
CA ARG A 334 4.68 -27.65 -5.68
C ARG A 334 3.27 -28.07 -6.12
N ASN A 335 3.14 -28.37 -7.40
CA ASN A 335 1.87 -28.78 -8.03
C ASN A 335 0.79 -27.68 -8.05
N SER A 336 1.13 -26.43 -7.76
CA SER A 336 0.21 -25.31 -7.97
C SER A 336 0.30 -24.79 -9.42
N PRO A 337 -0.80 -24.29 -10.01
CA PRO A 337 -0.76 -23.70 -11.35
C PRO A 337 0.21 -22.53 -11.46
N PHE A 338 0.45 -21.82 -10.34
CA PHE A 338 1.39 -20.69 -10.28
C PHE A 338 2.84 -21.15 -10.36
N HIS A 339 3.19 -22.27 -9.68
CA HIS A 339 4.48 -22.92 -9.76
C HIS A 339 4.76 -23.34 -11.21
N ASP A 340 3.87 -24.14 -11.79
CA ASP A 340 4.08 -24.73 -13.13
C ASP A 340 4.17 -23.63 -14.19
N TRP A 341 3.31 -22.60 -14.11
CA TRP A 341 3.35 -21.47 -15.02
C TRP A 341 4.65 -20.67 -14.88
N PHE A 342 5.08 -20.35 -13.66
CA PHE A 342 6.29 -19.57 -13.44
C PHE A 342 7.52 -20.27 -13.99
N TRP A 343 7.74 -21.54 -13.64
CA TRP A 343 8.91 -22.29 -14.06
C TRP A 343 8.96 -22.57 -15.56
N SER A 344 7.82 -22.71 -16.22
CA SER A 344 7.75 -22.88 -17.69
C SER A 344 8.00 -21.57 -18.46
N HIS A 345 7.75 -20.39 -17.86
CA HIS A 345 7.84 -19.11 -18.58
C HIS A 345 9.04 -18.24 -18.19
N GLN A 346 9.67 -18.47 -17.03
CA GLN A 346 10.76 -17.63 -16.54
C GLN A 346 11.97 -17.59 -17.49
N HIS A 347 12.23 -18.64 -18.25
CA HIS A 347 13.34 -18.69 -19.23
C HIS A 347 13.14 -17.67 -20.37
N LYS A 348 11.89 -17.48 -20.82
CA LYS A 348 11.55 -16.57 -21.92
C LYS A 348 11.37 -15.13 -21.44
N LEU A 349 10.74 -14.93 -20.29
CA LEU A 349 10.36 -13.61 -19.79
C LEU A 349 11.43 -12.98 -18.89
N GLY A 350 12.27 -13.79 -18.28
CA GLY A 350 13.13 -13.41 -17.16
C GLY A 350 12.33 -13.37 -15.84
N GLN A 351 13.03 -13.66 -14.73
CA GLN A 351 12.43 -13.87 -13.42
C GLN A 351 11.54 -12.71 -12.95
N LYS A 352 11.99 -11.45 -13.12
CA LYS A 352 11.24 -10.25 -12.68
C LYS A 352 9.92 -10.06 -13.43
N LYS A 353 9.88 -10.33 -14.74
CA LYS A 353 8.65 -10.21 -15.54
C LYS A 353 7.71 -11.38 -15.26
N ALA A 354 8.25 -12.58 -15.10
CA ALA A 354 7.46 -13.77 -14.80
C ALA A 354 6.74 -13.62 -13.45
N ILE A 355 7.42 -13.11 -12.40
CA ILE A 355 6.78 -12.93 -11.09
C ILE A 355 5.66 -11.86 -11.14
N ILE A 356 5.84 -10.76 -11.89
CA ILE A 356 4.78 -9.76 -12.07
C ILE A 356 3.57 -10.35 -12.84
N ALA A 357 3.80 -11.25 -13.79
CA ALA A 357 2.70 -11.95 -14.44
C ALA A 357 1.94 -12.88 -13.49
N VAL A 358 2.64 -13.53 -12.54
CA VAL A 358 1.99 -14.29 -11.45
C VAL A 358 1.20 -13.35 -10.54
N CYS A 359 1.74 -12.18 -10.16
CA CYS A 359 0.99 -11.16 -9.40
C CYS A 359 -0.34 -10.79 -10.08
N ARG A 360 -0.32 -10.57 -11.41
CA ARG A 360 -1.54 -10.30 -12.17
C ARG A 360 -2.54 -11.46 -12.11
N LYS A 361 -2.06 -12.70 -12.27
CA LYS A 361 -2.91 -13.90 -12.18
C LYS A 361 -3.54 -14.05 -10.79
N LEU A 362 -2.77 -13.82 -9.72
CA LEU A 362 -3.27 -13.84 -8.35
C LEU A 362 -4.34 -12.78 -8.12
N LEU A 363 -4.10 -11.53 -8.56
CA LEU A 363 -5.07 -10.45 -8.36
C LEU A 363 -6.37 -10.65 -9.14
N MET A 364 -6.28 -11.16 -10.37
CA MET A 364 -7.47 -11.52 -11.15
C MET A 364 -8.25 -12.65 -10.50
N LEU A 365 -7.56 -13.66 -9.96
CA LEU A 365 -8.19 -14.75 -9.24
C LEU A 365 -8.89 -14.24 -7.96
N ILE A 366 -8.23 -13.42 -7.15
CA ILE A 366 -8.82 -12.82 -5.95
C ILE A 366 -10.08 -12.02 -6.30
N TYR A 367 -10.04 -11.20 -7.37
CA TYR A 367 -11.21 -10.46 -7.83
C TYR A 367 -12.37 -11.40 -8.14
N LEU A 368 -12.14 -12.48 -8.90
CA LEU A 368 -13.16 -13.46 -9.25
C LEU A 368 -13.72 -14.19 -8.02
N LEU A 369 -12.84 -14.63 -7.11
CA LEU A 369 -13.25 -15.37 -5.91
C LEU A 369 -14.07 -14.49 -4.96
N LEU A 370 -13.70 -13.24 -4.77
CA LEU A 370 -14.48 -12.29 -3.96
C LEU A 370 -15.83 -11.96 -4.62
N GLN A 371 -15.87 -11.80 -5.94
CA GLN A 371 -17.11 -11.56 -6.68
C GLN A 371 -18.07 -12.75 -6.61
N THR A 372 -17.54 -13.98 -6.73
CA THR A 372 -18.35 -15.22 -6.72
C THR A 372 -18.55 -15.80 -5.32
N LYS A 373 -17.91 -15.25 -4.31
CA LYS A 373 -17.87 -15.75 -2.92
C LYS A 373 -17.46 -17.21 -2.83
N GLN A 374 -16.47 -17.61 -3.62
CA GLN A 374 -15.99 -18.99 -3.68
C GLN A 374 -14.57 -19.11 -3.13
N TYR A 375 -14.28 -20.24 -2.48
CA TYR A 375 -12.92 -20.58 -2.09
C TYR A 375 -12.11 -21.08 -3.29
N TYR A 376 -10.81 -20.84 -3.25
CA TYR A 376 -9.90 -21.36 -4.25
C TYR A 376 -9.94 -22.89 -4.30
N GLN A 377 -10.12 -23.43 -5.46
CA GLN A 377 -9.98 -24.87 -5.73
C GLN A 377 -8.88 -25.07 -6.78
N PRO A 378 -7.85 -25.88 -6.48
CA PRO A 378 -6.84 -26.17 -7.47
C PRO A 378 -7.49 -26.87 -8.67
N PRO A 379 -7.11 -26.49 -9.91
CA PRO A 379 -7.64 -27.16 -11.10
C PRO A 379 -7.34 -28.65 -11.02
N LYS A 380 -8.34 -29.47 -11.33
CA LYS A 380 -8.16 -30.93 -11.43
C LYS A 380 -7.09 -31.20 -12.50
N LYS A 381 -6.01 -31.89 -12.13
CA LYS A 381 -5.08 -32.39 -13.16
C LYS A 381 -5.89 -33.29 -14.08
N VAL A 382 -6.03 -32.89 -15.34
CA VAL A 382 -6.46 -33.80 -16.39
C VAL A 382 -5.33 -34.81 -16.52
N ALA A 383 -5.62 -36.06 -16.20
CA ALA A 383 -4.70 -37.19 -16.25
C ALA A 383 -4.21 -37.44 -17.69
#